data_e555085ae8370d37720c50c21487681c
#
_entry.id   e555085ae8370d37720c50c21487681c
#
_cell.length_a   1.000
_cell.length_b   1.000
_cell.length_c   1.000
_cell.angle_alpha   90.00
_cell.angle_beta   90.00
_cell.angle_gamma   90.00
#
_symmetry.space_group_name_H-M   'P 1'
#
loop_
_entity.id
_entity.type
_entity.pdbx_description
1 polymer ?
#
loop_
_entity_poly.entity_id
_entity_poly.type
_entity_poly.pdbx_seq_one_letter_code
_entity_poly.pdbx_strand_id
1 'polypeptide(L)'
;NDTYGHEGGDVVLKEIVKLVVSQTMDVPNYMIRWGGEEFLLITQESPVMAVNRAEKIRRTIETQARSVCPVTVSIGVTLYEGGDYNHAVKKADQALYIAKNSGRNQVCVEESMQGKI
;
A
#
# COMPACT_ATOMS: atom_id res chain seq x y z
N ASN A 1 -13.51 5.19 7.67
CA ASN A 1 -13.25 6.28 8.46
C ASN A 1 -14.38 6.95 9.17
N ASP A 2 -15.54 6.36 9.12
CA ASP A 2 -16.73 6.90 9.74
C ASP A 2 -16.62 6.91 11.27
N THR A 3 -15.81 6.03 11.83
CA THR A 3 -15.63 5.89 13.27
C THR A 3 -15.05 7.15 13.92
N TYR A 4 -14.19 7.88 13.22
CA TYR A 4 -13.45 9.02 13.78
C TYR A 4 -13.93 10.35 13.22
N GLY A 5 -14.98 10.33 12.42
CA GLY A 5 -15.48 11.50 11.73
C GLY A 5 -14.56 11.93 10.59
N HIS A 6 -14.99 12.96 9.90
CA HIS A 6 -14.33 13.41 8.68
C HIS A 6 -12.94 14.02 8.96
N GLU A 7 -12.86 14.86 9.98
CA GLU A 7 -11.59 15.51 10.32
C GLU A 7 -10.55 14.52 10.84
N GLY A 8 -10.96 13.59 11.69
CA GLY A 8 -10.07 12.54 12.19
C GLY A 8 -9.56 11.66 11.07
N GLY A 9 -10.43 11.32 10.11
CA GLY A 9 -10.05 10.55 8.94
C GLY A 9 -9.00 11.25 8.08
N ASP A 10 -9.16 12.56 7.89
CA ASP A 10 -8.19 13.34 7.10
C ASP A 10 -6.83 13.39 7.78
N VAL A 11 -6.79 13.53 9.10
CA VAL A 11 -5.52 13.53 9.85
C VAL A 11 -4.83 12.19 9.70
N VAL A 12 -5.57 11.09 9.84
CA VAL A 12 -5.03 9.73 9.68
C VAL A 12 -4.45 9.54 8.28
N LEU A 13 -5.20 9.94 7.23
CA LEU A 13 -4.73 9.80 5.86
C LEU A 13 -3.46 10.61 5.60
N LYS A 14 -3.39 11.83 6.10
CA LYS A 14 -2.20 12.67 5.97
C LYS A 14 -0.99 12.03 6.66
N GLU A 15 -1.20 11.46 7.83
CA GLU A 15 -0.15 10.78 8.58
C GLU A 15 0.36 9.56 7.78
N ILE A 16 -0.53 8.76 7.23
CA ILE A 16 -0.18 7.61 6.40
C ILE A 16 0.63 8.04 5.20
N VAL A 17 0.17 9.05 4.45
CA VAL A 17 0.88 9.55 3.28
C VAL A 17 2.28 10.01 3.64
N LYS A 18 2.43 10.75 4.74
CA LYS A 18 3.71 11.24 5.20
C LYS A 18 4.69 10.09 5.50
N LEU A 19 4.20 9.04 6.14
CA LEU A 19 5.01 7.86 6.44
C LEU A 19 5.40 7.10 5.17
N VAL A 20 4.47 6.94 4.21
CA VAL A 20 4.77 6.30 2.93
C VAL A 20 5.84 7.09 2.19
N VAL A 21 5.70 8.40 2.11
CA VAL A 21 6.69 9.27 1.47
C VAL A 21 8.07 9.07 2.09
N SER A 22 8.15 9.00 3.42
CA SER A 22 9.42 8.80 4.11
C SER A 22 10.10 7.46 3.77
N GLN A 23 9.31 6.47 3.31
CA GLN A 23 9.81 5.14 2.99
C GLN A 23 10.07 4.93 1.49
N THR A 24 9.88 5.96 0.67
CA THR A 24 10.01 5.84 -0.79
C THR A 24 10.96 6.87 -1.40
N MET A 25 11.70 7.59 -0.58
CA MET A 25 12.58 8.68 -1.04
C MET A 25 13.78 8.19 -1.83
N ASP A 26 14.14 6.92 -1.70
CA ASP A 26 15.33 6.34 -2.32
C ASP A 26 15.05 5.66 -3.67
N VAL A 27 13.83 5.74 -4.18
CA VAL A 27 13.44 5.07 -5.42
C VAL A 27 12.51 5.97 -6.23
N PRO A 28 12.60 5.96 -7.58
CA PRO A 28 11.60 6.66 -8.39
C PRO A 28 10.23 6.10 -8.10
N ASN A 29 9.27 6.99 -7.82
CA ASN A 29 7.94 6.56 -7.43
C ASN A 29 6.88 7.58 -7.82
N TYR A 30 5.66 7.09 -7.94
CA TYR A 30 4.44 7.90 -8.04
C TYR A 30 3.44 7.39 -7.03
N MET A 31 2.82 8.30 -6.29
CA MET A 31 1.75 7.95 -5.38
C MET A 31 0.49 8.69 -5.81
N ILE A 32 -0.57 7.92 -6.04
CA ILE A 32 -1.84 8.43 -6.55
C ILE A 32 -2.94 8.00 -5.58
N ARG A 33 -3.80 8.93 -5.20
CA ARG A 33 -5.01 8.57 -4.47
C ARG A 33 -5.98 7.96 -5.46
N TRP A 34 -6.18 6.65 -5.35
CA TRP A 34 -6.98 5.90 -6.32
C TRP A 34 -8.47 6.07 -6.08
N GLY A 35 -8.88 6.15 -4.84
CA GLY A 35 -10.27 6.39 -4.47
C GLY A 35 -10.50 6.15 -3.00
N GLY A 36 -11.39 6.92 -2.38
CA GLY A 36 -11.71 6.75 -0.97
C GLY A 36 -10.47 6.74 -0.08
N GLU A 37 -10.18 5.60 0.50
CA GLU A 37 -9.04 5.38 1.39
C GLU A 37 -7.91 4.61 0.69
N GLU A 38 -8.01 4.39 -0.61
CA GLU A 38 -7.03 3.60 -1.34
C GLU A 38 -6.02 4.48 -2.05
N PHE A 39 -4.76 4.03 -2.02
CA PHE A 39 -3.65 4.67 -2.74
C PHE A 39 -2.99 3.66 -3.64
N LEU A 40 -2.53 4.14 -4.78
CA LEU A 40 -1.71 3.39 -5.70
C LEU A 40 -0.29 3.93 -5.61
N LEU A 41 0.66 3.06 -5.28
CA LEU A 41 2.08 3.41 -5.25
C LEU A 41 2.79 2.64 -6.36
N ILE A 42 3.46 3.38 -7.22
CA ILE A 42 4.23 2.80 -8.33
C ILE A 42 5.71 3.07 -8.05
N THR A 43 6.53 2.03 -8.05
CA THR A 43 7.97 2.18 -7.84
C THR A 43 8.74 1.49 -8.96
N GLN A 44 9.94 2.01 -9.26
CA GLN A 44 10.87 1.40 -10.22
C GLN A 44 11.95 0.65 -9.45
N GLU A 45 11.74 -0.62 -9.24
CA GLU A 45 12.68 -1.47 -8.50
C GLU A 45 12.39 -2.93 -8.78
N SER A 46 13.28 -3.81 -8.34
CA SER A 46 13.07 -5.25 -8.52
C SER A 46 11.86 -5.74 -7.71
N PRO A 47 11.25 -6.86 -8.12
CA PRO A 47 10.13 -7.42 -7.37
C PRO A 47 10.45 -7.69 -5.90
N VAL A 48 11.65 -8.22 -5.60
CA VAL A 48 12.07 -8.48 -4.22
C VAL A 48 12.12 -7.20 -3.40
N MET A 49 12.70 -6.14 -3.98
CA MET A 49 12.80 -4.85 -3.30
C MET A 49 11.43 -4.23 -3.07
N ALA A 50 10.54 -4.37 -4.04
CA ALA A 50 9.17 -3.83 -3.92
C ALA A 50 8.41 -4.50 -2.77
N VAL A 51 8.51 -5.82 -2.65
CA VAL A 51 7.85 -6.55 -1.57
C VAL A 51 8.44 -6.17 -0.21
N ASN A 52 9.76 -6.05 -0.12
CA ASN A 52 10.42 -5.63 1.11
C ASN A 52 10.00 -4.21 1.51
N ARG A 53 9.86 -3.33 0.53
CA ARG A 53 9.40 -1.96 0.77
C ARG A 53 7.96 -1.94 1.27
N ALA A 54 7.09 -2.73 0.65
CA ALA A 54 5.70 -2.83 1.08
C ALA A 54 5.60 -3.29 2.53
N GLU A 55 6.37 -4.29 2.92
CA GLU A 55 6.38 -4.78 4.29
C GLU A 55 6.93 -3.72 5.27
N LYS A 56 7.95 -2.99 4.85
CA LYS A 56 8.50 -1.90 5.67
C LYS A 56 7.48 -0.77 5.85
N ILE A 57 6.75 -0.41 4.80
CA ILE A 57 5.68 0.58 4.88
C ILE A 57 4.60 0.10 5.87
N ARG A 58 4.17 -1.14 5.74
CA ARG A 58 3.16 -1.71 6.62
C ARG A 58 3.58 -1.61 8.09
N ARG A 59 4.80 -2.04 8.40
CA ARG A 59 5.32 -1.99 9.78
C ARG A 59 5.46 -0.56 10.29
N THR A 60 5.92 0.34 9.45
CA THR A 60 6.09 1.74 9.83
C THR A 60 4.74 2.36 10.20
N ILE A 61 3.71 2.08 9.40
CA ILE A 61 2.37 2.58 9.70
C ILE A 61 1.85 1.94 11.00
N GLU A 62 1.98 0.64 11.14
CA GLU A 62 1.51 -0.06 12.34
C GLU A 62 2.13 0.51 13.62
N THR A 63 3.42 0.86 13.58
CA THR A 63 4.14 1.30 14.77
C THR A 63 4.09 2.81 14.97
N GLN A 64 3.90 3.61 13.92
CA GLN A 64 4.03 5.07 14.00
C GLN A 64 2.77 5.86 13.69
N ALA A 65 1.80 5.30 12.97
CA ALA A 65 0.59 6.04 12.61
C ALA A 65 -0.44 5.96 13.74
N ARG A 66 -0.20 6.73 14.81
CA ARG A 66 -0.95 6.64 16.06
C ARG A 66 -1.44 7.97 16.60
N SER A 67 -1.36 9.05 15.83
CA SER A 67 -1.69 10.38 16.36
C SER A 67 -3.17 10.54 16.71
N VAL A 68 -4.07 9.90 15.98
CA VAL A 68 -5.51 9.89 16.30
C VAL A 68 -5.86 8.58 17.01
N CYS A 69 -5.41 7.47 16.43
CA CYS A 69 -5.65 6.13 16.94
C CYS A 69 -4.65 5.18 16.27
N PRO A 70 -4.43 3.98 16.82
CA PRO A 70 -3.65 2.96 16.09
C PRO A 70 -4.34 2.61 14.78
N VAL A 71 -3.58 2.62 13.67
CA VAL A 71 -4.09 2.21 12.37
C VAL A 71 -3.10 1.25 11.71
N THR A 72 -3.63 0.44 10.82
CA THR A 72 -2.83 -0.48 10.00
C THR A 72 -3.25 -0.34 8.55
N VAL A 73 -2.43 -0.89 7.65
CA VAL A 73 -2.76 -0.93 6.23
C VAL A 73 -2.61 -2.36 5.72
N SER A 74 -3.42 -2.67 4.71
CA SER A 74 -3.28 -3.89 3.93
C SER A 74 -2.75 -3.50 2.56
N ILE A 75 -1.84 -4.27 2.01
CA ILE A 75 -1.14 -3.92 0.76
C ILE A 75 -1.18 -5.10 -0.19
N GLY A 76 -1.66 -4.85 -1.41
CA GLY A 76 -1.54 -5.79 -2.51
C GLY A 76 -0.43 -5.34 -3.45
N VAL A 77 0.44 -6.24 -3.84
CA VAL A 77 1.60 -5.94 -4.69
C VAL A 77 1.54 -6.73 -5.97
N THR A 78 1.78 -6.07 -7.09
CA THR A 78 1.94 -6.73 -8.38
C THR A 78 3.07 -6.08 -9.17
N LEU A 79 3.52 -6.76 -10.21
CA LEU A 79 4.53 -6.27 -11.14
C LEU A 79 3.83 -5.73 -12.39
N TYR A 80 4.17 -4.48 -12.75
CA TYR A 80 3.72 -3.93 -14.02
C TYR A 80 4.80 -4.21 -15.07
N GLU A 81 4.42 -4.95 -16.08
CA GLU A 81 5.33 -5.39 -17.14
C GLU A 81 5.08 -4.68 -18.47
N GLY A 82 4.40 -3.55 -18.43
CA GLY A 82 4.02 -2.81 -19.63
C GLY A 82 2.59 -3.09 -20.04
N GLY A 83 2.11 -2.36 -21.02
CA GLY A 83 0.75 -2.49 -21.53
C GLY A 83 -0.26 -1.73 -20.69
N ASP A 84 -1.43 -2.32 -20.54
CA ASP A 84 -2.56 -1.64 -19.91
C ASP A 84 -2.42 -1.59 -18.38
N TYR A 85 -2.36 -0.38 -17.85
CA TYR A 85 -2.34 -0.14 -16.41
C TYR A 85 -3.52 -0.78 -15.67
N ASN A 86 -4.70 -0.78 -16.28
CA ASN A 86 -5.90 -1.32 -15.64
C ASN A 86 -5.75 -2.79 -15.30
N HIS A 87 -5.03 -3.53 -16.14
CA HIS A 87 -4.75 -4.94 -15.90
C HIS A 87 -3.88 -5.13 -14.64
N ALA A 88 -2.83 -4.32 -14.50
CA ALA A 88 -1.97 -4.36 -13.33
C ALA A 88 -2.71 -3.94 -12.07
N VAL A 89 -3.53 -2.89 -12.14
CA VAL A 89 -4.33 -2.44 -11.00
C VAL A 89 -5.28 -3.53 -10.54
N LYS A 90 -5.94 -4.24 -11.46
CA LYS A 90 -6.82 -5.35 -11.10
C LYS A 90 -6.09 -6.46 -10.36
N LYS A 91 -4.86 -6.78 -10.77
CA LYS A 91 -4.06 -7.80 -10.11
C LYS A 91 -3.68 -7.36 -8.69
N ALA A 92 -3.28 -6.11 -8.52
CA ALA A 92 -2.98 -5.57 -7.21
C ALA A 92 -4.23 -5.55 -6.32
N ASP A 93 -5.39 -5.20 -6.88
CA ASP A 93 -6.65 -5.22 -6.15
C ASP A 93 -7.02 -6.63 -5.68
N GLN A 94 -6.78 -7.64 -6.49
CA GLN A 94 -7.03 -9.03 -6.10
C GLN A 94 -6.16 -9.41 -4.90
N ALA A 95 -4.88 -9.05 -4.93
CA ALA A 95 -3.99 -9.31 -3.81
C ALA A 95 -4.40 -8.52 -2.56
N LEU A 96 -4.83 -7.27 -2.74
CA LEU A 96 -5.34 -6.45 -1.64
C LEU A 96 -6.59 -7.05 -1.02
N TYR A 97 -7.50 -7.56 -1.84
CA TYR A 97 -8.71 -8.22 -1.38
C TYR A 97 -8.36 -9.42 -0.50
N ILE A 98 -7.39 -10.23 -0.91
CA ILE A 98 -6.92 -11.37 -0.13
C ILE A 98 -6.36 -10.89 1.22
N ALA A 99 -5.52 -9.84 1.21
CA ALA A 99 -4.97 -9.28 2.45
C ALA A 99 -6.06 -8.84 3.41
N LYS A 100 -7.07 -8.14 2.91
CA LYS A 100 -8.19 -7.66 3.73
C LYS A 100 -9.01 -8.80 4.30
N ASN A 101 -9.20 -9.87 3.55
CA ASN A 101 -10.01 -11.02 3.99
C ASN A 101 -9.23 -12.03 4.80
N SER A 102 -7.91 -11.90 4.88
CA SER A 102 -7.04 -12.79 5.65
C SER A 102 -6.61 -12.19 6.99
N GLY A 103 -7.31 -11.15 7.45
CA GLY A 103 -7.04 -10.56 8.75
C GLY A 103 -6.51 -9.13 8.69
N ARG A 104 -6.36 -8.55 7.50
CA ARG A 104 -5.83 -7.20 7.31
C ARG A 104 -4.39 -7.07 7.79
N ASN A 105 -3.84 -5.89 7.81
CA ASN A 105 -2.49 -5.59 8.31
C ASN A 105 -1.44 -6.58 7.79
N GLN A 106 -1.39 -6.72 6.47
CA GLN A 106 -0.45 -7.64 5.83
C GLN A 106 -0.22 -7.24 4.38
N VAL A 107 0.87 -7.74 3.83
CA VAL A 107 1.21 -7.60 2.42
C VAL A 107 0.90 -8.92 1.73
N CYS A 108 0.13 -8.85 0.65
CA CYS A 108 -0.10 -10.00 -0.23
C CYS A 108 0.47 -9.71 -1.60
N VAL A 109 1.18 -10.67 -2.15
CA VAL A 109 1.78 -10.58 -3.47
C VAL A 109 0.88 -11.28 -4.47
N GLU A 110 0.60 -10.61 -5.59
CA GLU A 110 -0.25 -11.17 -6.62
C GLU A 110 0.40 -12.44 -7.20
N GLU A 111 -0.42 -13.42 -7.54
CA GLU A 111 0.01 -14.78 -7.86
C GLU A 111 1.08 -14.86 -8.96
N SER A 112 0.90 -14.10 -10.04
CA SER A 112 1.86 -14.15 -11.17
C SER A 112 3.21 -13.54 -10.80
N MET A 113 3.26 -12.66 -9.81
CA MET A 113 4.50 -12.07 -9.34
C MET A 113 5.25 -12.96 -8.36
N GLN A 114 4.56 -13.88 -7.69
CA GLN A 114 5.18 -14.74 -6.66
C GLN A 114 6.36 -15.55 -7.20
N GLY A 115 6.30 -15.98 -8.44
CA GLY A 115 7.39 -16.70 -9.06
C GLY A 115 8.62 -15.86 -9.41
N LYS A 116 8.54 -14.56 -9.25
CA LYS A 116 9.62 -13.62 -9.61
C LYS A 116 10.33 -13.01 -8.40
N ILE A 117 9.96 -13.46 -7.24
CA ILE A 117 10.55 -12.97 -5.99
C ILE A 117 11.74 -13.81 -5.57
#